data_e17952ef7689ff1fe9c7e85d910bdfc5
#
_entry.id   e17952ef7689ff1fe9c7e85d910bdfc5
#
_cell.length_a   1.000
_cell.length_b   1.000
_cell.length_c   1.000
_cell.angle_alpha   90.00
_cell.angle_beta   90.00
_cell.angle_gamma   90.00
#
_symmetry.space_group_name_H-M   'P 1'
#
loop_
_entity.id
_entity.type
_entity.pdbx_description
1 polymer ?
#
loop_
_entity_poly.entity_id
_entity_poly.type
_entity_poly.pdbx_seq_one_letter_code
_entity_poly.pdbx_strand_id
1 'polypeptide(L)'
;MKRLFSCAKRHNQRSFALLQTSKNPLILSTILFIGLLFTGCKKNVSVTTPEEEIQTAASSKSNGFGNYTGLLPGTVWELQQAKIATARYNDFQQAINDGYVDINVVVPEMGYHYLKMDNLDGTFDFAKPEILVYNKEENGRMKLVALEYATPVSATPPAGFTGDQDVWSVYQGVLWTLHAWVWEYNPAGVFNSTNPLIHVH
;
A
#
# COMPACT_ATOMS: atom_id res chain seq x y z
N MET A 1 -45.97 -33.23 -33.08
CA MET A 1 -45.12 -34.38 -32.79
C MET A 1 -44.27 -34.10 -31.57
N LYS A 2 -44.48 -34.87 -30.52
CA LYS A 2 -43.80 -34.80 -29.24
C LYS A 2 -42.41 -35.44 -29.38
N ARG A 3 -41.35 -34.83 -28.79
CA ARG A 3 -40.22 -35.59 -28.21
C ARG A 3 -39.67 -34.85 -27.01
N LEU A 4 -39.97 -35.42 -25.87
CA LEU A 4 -39.31 -35.26 -24.58
C LEU A 4 -37.93 -35.93 -24.64
N PHE A 5 -36.89 -35.26 -24.16
CA PHE A 5 -35.68 -35.91 -23.65
C PHE A 5 -35.37 -35.39 -22.26
N SER A 6 -35.65 -36.26 -21.31
CA SER A 6 -35.16 -36.26 -19.95
C SER A 6 -33.75 -36.86 -19.95
N CYS A 7 -32.76 -36.22 -19.25
CA CYS A 7 -31.61 -36.96 -18.76
C CYS A 7 -31.01 -36.25 -17.55
N ALA A 8 -31.28 -36.84 -16.41
CA ALA A 8 -30.38 -37.35 -15.39
C ALA A 8 -29.41 -36.36 -14.67
N LYS A 9 -29.84 -36.06 -13.45
CA LYS A 9 -28.99 -35.72 -12.27
C LYS A 9 -27.83 -36.71 -12.10
N ARG A 10 -26.60 -36.20 -11.99
CA ARG A 10 -25.52 -36.93 -11.34
C ARG A 10 -25.10 -36.20 -10.06
N HIS A 11 -25.54 -36.73 -8.95
CA HIS A 11 -24.95 -36.51 -7.63
C HIS A 11 -23.52 -37.10 -7.65
N ASN A 12 -22.57 -36.32 -7.27
CA ASN A 12 -21.27 -36.83 -6.88
C ASN A 12 -20.92 -36.34 -5.46
N GLN A 13 -21.30 -37.17 -4.49
CA GLN A 13 -20.78 -37.12 -3.12
C GLN A 13 -19.39 -37.73 -3.12
N ARG A 14 -18.42 -37.02 -2.62
CA ARG A 14 -17.16 -37.59 -2.11
C ARG A 14 -16.84 -36.86 -0.80
N SER A 15 -17.23 -37.47 0.25
CA SER A 15 -16.42 -38.24 1.22
C SER A 15 -15.43 -37.41 2.02
N PHE A 16 -15.80 -37.22 3.27
CA PHE A 16 -14.98 -36.86 4.43
C PHE A 16 -13.71 -37.71 4.50
N ALA A 17 -12.58 -37.06 4.73
CA ALA A 17 -11.40 -37.74 5.26
C ALA A 17 -10.98 -37.02 6.56
N LEU A 18 -10.89 -37.86 7.56
CA LEU A 18 -10.65 -37.56 8.96
C LEU A 18 -9.20 -37.14 9.26
N LEU A 19 -9.09 -36.25 10.22
CA LEU A 19 -8.06 -36.10 11.28
C LEU A 19 -6.72 -36.85 11.12
N GLN A 20 -5.66 -36.06 11.17
CA GLN A 20 -4.40 -36.50 11.71
C GLN A 20 -3.86 -35.48 12.72
N THR A 21 -3.99 -35.84 13.99
CA THR A 21 -3.35 -35.16 15.13
C THR A 21 -1.89 -35.56 15.18
N SER A 22 -1.00 -34.62 14.95
CA SER A 22 0.43 -34.81 15.24
C SER A 22 0.75 -34.31 16.64
N LYS A 23 1.03 -35.23 17.55
CA LYS A 23 1.60 -34.96 18.88
C LYS A 23 3.11 -34.78 18.74
N ASN A 24 3.63 -33.59 18.96
CA ASN A 24 5.06 -33.38 19.10
C ASN A 24 5.45 -33.40 20.58
N PRO A 25 6.50 -34.17 20.96
CA PRO A 25 6.99 -34.22 22.34
C PRO A 25 7.89 -33.01 22.66
N LEU A 26 7.79 -32.56 23.90
CA LEU A 26 8.65 -31.59 24.55
C LEU A 26 10.13 -31.99 24.45
N ILE A 27 10.96 -31.11 23.91
CA ILE A 27 12.41 -31.17 24.09
C ILE A 27 12.77 -30.14 25.17
N LEU A 28 13.10 -30.67 26.34
CA LEU A 28 13.65 -29.97 27.49
C LEU A 28 15.14 -29.73 27.20
N SER A 29 15.55 -28.50 26.87
CA SER A 29 16.97 -28.13 26.73
C SER A 29 17.40 -27.32 27.92
N THR A 30 18.21 -27.92 28.75
CA THR A 30 18.92 -27.34 29.90
C THR A 30 20.00 -26.35 29.40
N ILE A 31 19.83 -25.05 29.67
CA ILE A 31 20.86 -24.05 29.44
C ILE A 31 21.73 -23.88 30.68
N LEU A 32 23.00 -24.26 30.50
CA LEU A 32 24.08 -24.14 31.48
C LEU A 32 24.52 -22.66 31.58
N PHE A 33 24.33 -22.01 32.75
CA PHE A 33 24.83 -20.71 33.08
C PHE A 33 26.34 -20.71 33.28
N ILE A 34 27.09 -20.08 32.40
CA ILE A 34 28.49 -19.74 32.62
C ILE A 34 28.57 -18.27 33.00
N GLY A 35 28.80 -17.99 34.27
CA GLY A 35 29.03 -16.64 34.78
C GLY A 35 30.45 -16.18 34.45
N LEU A 36 30.58 -15.05 33.75
CA LEU A 36 31.82 -14.30 33.64
C LEU A 36 31.75 -13.08 34.58
N LEU A 37 32.60 -13.12 35.61
CA LEU A 37 32.86 -12.00 36.49
C LEU A 37 33.81 -11.00 35.78
N PHE A 38 33.32 -9.81 35.45
CA PHE A 38 34.19 -8.69 35.11
C PHE A 38 34.32 -7.75 36.28
N THR A 39 35.52 -7.76 36.86
CA THR A 39 35.97 -6.83 37.89
C THR A 39 36.16 -5.43 37.29
N GLY A 40 35.66 -4.44 38.03
CA GLY A 40 35.60 -3.05 37.63
C GLY A 40 36.92 -2.30 37.59
N CYS A 41 36.92 -1.26 36.78
CA CYS A 41 37.75 -0.09 36.99
C CYS A 41 36.84 1.15 37.08
N LYS A 42 36.76 1.75 38.26
CA LYS A 42 36.20 3.08 38.47
C LYS A 42 37.16 4.12 37.91
N LYS A 43 36.73 4.87 36.91
CA LYS A 43 37.32 6.17 36.56
C LYS A 43 36.27 7.25 36.85
N ASN A 44 36.57 8.09 37.83
CA ASN A 44 35.85 9.33 38.08
C ASN A 44 36.05 10.25 36.89
N VAL A 45 34.97 10.64 36.27
CA VAL A 45 34.93 11.75 35.32
C VAL A 45 33.86 12.71 35.80
N SER A 46 34.29 13.93 36.05
CA SER A 46 33.51 15.10 36.46
C SER A 46 32.40 15.37 35.42
N VAL A 47 31.21 15.61 35.97
CA VAL A 47 30.06 16.12 35.24
C VAL A 47 30.35 17.53 34.78
N THR A 48 30.56 17.73 33.49
CA THR A 48 30.42 19.04 32.84
C THR A 48 29.32 18.81 31.78
N THR A 49 28.20 19.47 31.99
CA THR A 49 27.10 19.52 31.04
C THR A 49 27.51 20.36 29.83
N PRO A 50 27.53 19.84 28.62
CA PRO A 50 27.39 20.66 27.44
C PRO A 50 25.95 20.51 26.95
N GLU A 51 25.23 21.61 26.85
CA GLU A 51 24.17 21.77 25.89
C GLU A 51 24.80 21.57 24.50
N GLU A 52 24.68 20.39 23.96
CA GLU A 52 25.00 20.13 22.57
C GLU A 52 23.76 20.38 21.72
N GLU A 53 23.85 21.49 20.98
CA GLU A 53 23.08 21.72 19.78
C GLU A 53 23.10 20.45 18.92
N ILE A 54 21.96 19.80 18.78
CA ILE A 54 21.77 18.75 17.79
C ILE A 54 21.66 19.44 16.41
N GLN A 55 22.80 19.74 15.83
CA GLN A 55 22.89 20.00 14.41
C GLN A 55 22.75 18.66 13.70
N THR A 56 21.52 18.37 13.31
CA THR A 56 21.21 17.22 12.47
C THR A 56 21.71 17.50 11.05
N ALA A 57 22.96 17.14 10.78
CA ALA A 57 23.42 16.98 9.41
C ALA A 57 22.83 15.68 8.84
N ALA A 58 21.56 15.71 8.46
CA ALA A 58 20.93 14.65 7.71
C ALA A 58 21.16 14.86 6.21
N SER A 59 22.38 14.57 5.76
CA SER A 59 22.59 14.18 4.37
C SER A 59 22.36 12.68 4.27
N SER A 60 21.10 12.24 4.33
CA SER A 60 20.72 10.89 3.96
C SER A 60 20.15 10.93 2.55
N LYS A 61 20.80 10.16 1.67
CA LYS A 61 20.23 9.74 0.37
C LYS A 61 18.77 9.33 0.63
N SER A 62 17.84 10.03 0.03
CA SER A 62 16.39 9.85 0.23
C SER A 62 15.95 8.49 -0.31
N ASN A 63 16.11 7.45 0.50
CA ASN A 63 15.50 6.15 0.25
C ASN A 63 14.02 6.26 0.63
N GLY A 64 13.16 6.73 -0.29
CA GLY A 64 11.72 6.48 -0.24
C GLY A 64 10.87 7.17 0.85
N PHE A 65 11.46 7.83 1.85
CA PHE A 65 10.72 8.44 2.97
C PHE A 65 10.47 9.95 2.82
N GLY A 66 11.07 10.60 1.83
CA GLY A 66 10.91 12.06 1.63
C GLY A 66 9.48 12.52 1.38
N ASN A 67 8.61 11.60 0.96
CA ASN A 67 7.19 11.86 0.67
C ASN A 67 6.32 11.99 1.92
N TYR A 68 6.82 11.60 3.09
CA TYR A 68 6.01 11.42 4.31
C TYR A 68 6.34 12.44 5.40
N THR A 69 7.09 13.49 5.07
CA THR A 69 7.45 14.55 6.01
C THR A 69 6.19 15.28 6.49
N GLY A 70 6.03 15.38 7.80
CA GLY A 70 4.90 16.09 8.43
C GLY A 70 3.63 15.25 8.60
N LEU A 71 3.59 14.01 8.11
CA LEU A 71 2.45 13.12 8.33
C LEU A 71 2.48 12.49 9.73
N LEU A 72 1.30 12.11 10.22
CA LEU A 72 1.18 11.34 11.45
C LEU A 72 1.76 9.92 11.27
N PRO A 73 2.30 9.29 12.33
CA PRO A 73 2.82 7.92 12.24
C PRO A 73 1.78 6.90 11.74
N GLY A 74 0.51 7.08 12.09
CA GLY A 74 -0.60 6.24 11.60
C GLY A 74 -0.77 6.34 10.08
N THR A 75 -0.78 7.57 9.55
CA THR A 75 -0.85 7.84 8.11
C THR A 75 0.31 7.20 7.35
N VAL A 76 1.53 7.37 7.89
CA VAL A 76 2.74 6.77 7.29
C VAL A 76 2.63 5.24 7.26
N TRP A 77 2.15 4.64 8.34
CA TRP A 77 1.94 3.19 8.40
C TRP A 77 0.93 2.71 7.34
N GLU A 78 -0.23 3.39 7.22
CA GLU A 78 -1.27 3.06 6.23
C GLU A 78 -0.75 3.19 4.79
N LEU A 79 -0.01 4.26 4.48
CA LEU A 79 0.63 4.44 3.17
C LEU A 79 1.64 3.33 2.85
N GLN A 80 2.40 2.88 3.85
CA GLN A 80 3.30 1.74 3.70
C GLN A 80 2.53 0.43 3.47
N GLN A 81 1.42 0.21 4.18
CA GLN A 81 0.57 -0.96 3.95
C GLN A 81 -0.07 -0.91 2.57
N ALA A 82 -0.56 0.25 2.12
CA ALA A 82 -1.06 0.46 0.76
C ALA A 82 -0.01 0.10 -0.29
N LYS A 83 1.23 0.57 -0.09
CA LYS A 83 2.37 0.22 -0.94
C LYS A 83 2.64 -1.29 -0.98
N ILE A 84 2.64 -1.96 0.18
CA ILE A 84 2.85 -3.41 0.29
C ILE A 84 1.72 -4.18 -0.42
N ALA A 85 0.47 -3.82 -0.17
CA ALA A 85 -0.70 -4.47 -0.77
C ALA A 85 -0.71 -4.39 -2.31
N THR A 86 -0.17 -3.30 -2.86
CA THR A 86 -0.15 -3.04 -4.31
C THR A 86 1.19 -3.40 -4.99
N ALA A 87 2.17 -3.94 -4.24
CA ALA A 87 3.51 -4.24 -4.76
C ALA A 87 3.50 -5.17 -5.99
N ARG A 88 2.55 -6.11 -6.05
CA ARG A 88 2.37 -7.02 -7.19
C ARG A 88 2.03 -6.31 -8.49
N TYR A 89 1.43 -5.13 -8.42
CA TYR A 89 1.01 -4.33 -9.58
C TYR A 89 2.16 -3.51 -10.22
N ASN A 90 3.40 -3.61 -9.68
CA ASN A 90 4.59 -3.19 -10.43
C ASN A 90 4.81 -4.08 -11.66
N ASP A 91 4.31 -5.32 -11.64
CA ASP A 91 4.04 -6.07 -12.85
C ASP A 91 2.67 -5.65 -13.40
N PHE A 92 2.68 -4.84 -14.44
CA PHE A 92 1.46 -4.31 -15.06
C PHE A 92 0.48 -5.42 -15.48
N GLN A 93 0.99 -6.57 -15.93
CA GLN A 93 0.13 -7.68 -16.34
C GLN A 93 -0.66 -8.27 -15.15
N GLN A 94 -0.12 -8.22 -13.93
CA GLN A 94 -0.86 -8.64 -12.75
C GLN A 94 -2.05 -7.71 -12.48
N ALA A 95 -1.93 -6.40 -12.68
CA ALA A 95 -3.05 -5.49 -12.55
C ALA A 95 -4.18 -5.84 -13.54
N ILE A 96 -3.83 -6.07 -14.80
CA ILE A 96 -4.80 -6.46 -15.84
C ILE A 96 -5.46 -7.80 -15.49
N ASN A 97 -4.69 -8.80 -15.06
CA ASN A 97 -5.20 -10.13 -14.69
C ASN A 97 -6.14 -10.07 -13.47
N ASP A 98 -5.91 -9.11 -12.56
CA ASP A 98 -6.73 -8.88 -11.37
C ASP A 98 -7.97 -8.01 -11.65
N GLY A 99 -8.18 -7.60 -12.89
CA GLY A 99 -9.40 -6.90 -13.33
C GLY A 99 -9.31 -5.37 -13.35
N TYR A 100 -8.10 -4.79 -13.25
CA TYR A 100 -7.93 -3.37 -13.56
C TYR A 100 -7.99 -3.17 -15.07
N VAL A 101 -8.83 -2.25 -15.53
CA VAL A 101 -9.04 -1.94 -16.95
C VAL A 101 -8.71 -0.50 -17.25
N ASP A 102 -8.16 -0.25 -18.43
CA ASP A 102 -7.92 1.10 -18.93
C ASP A 102 -9.24 1.84 -19.10
N ILE A 103 -9.38 2.99 -18.44
CA ILE A 103 -10.57 3.84 -18.56
C ILE A 103 -10.36 5.00 -19.55
N ASN A 104 -9.27 4.98 -20.31
CA ASN A 104 -8.89 6.00 -21.29
C ASN A 104 -8.77 7.42 -20.67
N VAL A 105 -8.44 7.50 -19.39
CA VAL A 105 -8.14 8.75 -18.70
C VAL A 105 -6.63 8.89 -18.60
N VAL A 106 -6.08 9.83 -19.37
CA VAL A 106 -4.66 10.19 -19.37
C VAL A 106 -4.55 11.66 -19.04
N VAL A 107 -3.92 11.98 -17.92
CA VAL A 107 -3.84 13.37 -17.43
C VAL A 107 -2.37 13.76 -17.26
N PRO A 108 -1.94 14.91 -17.83
CA PRO A 108 -0.61 15.46 -17.55
C PRO A 108 -0.35 15.56 -16.05
N GLU A 109 0.87 15.27 -15.62
CA GLU A 109 1.28 15.24 -14.21
C GLU A 109 0.54 14.24 -13.31
N MET A 110 -0.29 13.36 -13.89
CA MET A 110 -0.91 12.22 -13.19
C MET A 110 -0.48 10.90 -13.80
N GLY A 111 -0.80 10.67 -15.08
CA GLY A 111 -0.52 9.42 -15.79
C GLY A 111 -1.76 8.78 -16.41
N TYR A 112 -1.68 7.46 -16.55
CA TYR A 112 -2.68 6.57 -17.15
C TYR A 112 -3.45 5.88 -16.04
N HIS A 113 -4.80 5.92 -16.08
CA HIS A 113 -5.66 5.42 -15.01
C HIS A 113 -6.29 4.07 -15.38
N TYR A 114 -6.14 3.09 -14.47
CA TYR A 114 -6.70 1.75 -14.59
C TYR A 114 -7.65 1.50 -13.44
N LEU A 115 -8.94 1.32 -13.71
CA LEU A 115 -10.01 1.16 -12.72
C LEU A 115 -10.35 -0.31 -12.51
N LYS A 116 -10.54 -0.71 -11.26
CA LYS A 116 -11.16 -1.98 -10.87
C LYS A 116 -12.56 -1.73 -10.30
N MET A 117 -13.59 -1.99 -11.10
CA MET A 117 -14.99 -1.73 -10.71
C MET A 117 -15.42 -2.48 -9.45
N ASP A 118 -14.89 -3.68 -9.20
CA ASP A 118 -15.24 -4.48 -8.02
C ASP A 118 -14.80 -3.82 -6.71
N ASN A 119 -13.84 -2.89 -6.76
CA ASN A 119 -13.39 -2.13 -5.59
C ASN A 119 -14.24 -0.87 -5.35
N LEU A 120 -14.97 -0.39 -6.37
CA LEU A 120 -15.80 0.82 -6.28
C LEU A 120 -17.11 0.53 -5.50
N ASP A 121 -16.97 0.20 -4.23
CA ASP A 121 -18.07 -0.21 -3.34
C ASP A 121 -18.56 0.92 -2.41
N GLY A 122 -17.95 2.10 -2.50
CA GLY A 122 -18.28 3.27 -1.70
C GLY A 122 -17.59 3.32 -0.33
N THR A 123 -16.66 2.40 -0.06
CA THR A 123 -15.85 2.39 1.16
C THR A 123 -14.37 2.66 0.84
N PHE A 124 -13.69 3.38 1.72
CA PHE A 124 -12.24 3.56 1.60
C PHE A 124 -11.52 2.36 2.25
N ASP A 125 -10.66 1.70 1.48
CA ASP A 125 -9.72 0.67 1.98
C ASP A 125 -8.34 0.95 1.38
N PHE A 126 -7.39 1.39 2.20
CA PHE A 126 -6.05 1.73 1.73
C PHE A 126 -5.34 0.56 1.03
N ALA A 127 -5.73 -0.69 1.32
CA ALA A 127 -5.15 -1.88 0.71
C ALA A 127 -5.78 -2.26 -0.65
N LYS A 128 -6.93 -1.64 -1.01
CA LYS A 128 -7.70 -1.96 -2.21
C LYS A 128 -8.06 -0.72 -3.01
N PRO A 129 -7.09 -0.01 -3.57
CA PRO A 129 -7.38 1.17 -4.38
C PRO A 129 -8.32 0.80 -5.55
N GLU A 130 -9.24 1.69 -5.85
CA GLU A 130 -10.13 1.58 -7.00
C GLU A 130 -9.38 1.77 -8.30
N ILE A 131 -8.36 2.65 -8.29
CA ILE A 131 -7.60 3.03 -9.48
C ILE A 131 -6.11 2.88 -9.22
N LEU A 132 -5.41 2.30 -10.19
CA LEU A 132 -3.96 2.31 -10.28
C LEU A 132 -3.53 3.34 -11.32
N VAL A 133 -2.57 4.18 -10.95
CA VAL A 133 -2.03 5.20 -11.86
C VAL A 133 -0.65 4.79 -12.32
N TYR A 134 -0.49 4.71 -13.64
CA TYR A 134 0.77 4.33 -14.28
C TYR A 134 1.34 5.49 -15.09
N ASN A 135 2.67 5.56 -15.15
CA ASN A 135 3.37 6.35 -16.15
C ASN A 135 3.97 5.42 -17.22
N LYS A 136 3.92 5.84 -18.48
CA LYS A 136 4.53 5.11 -19.58
C LYS A 136 5.97 5.59 -19.76
N GLU A 137 6.93 4.70 -19.58
CA GLU A 137 8.33 5.00 -19.82
C GLU A 137 8.63 5.05 -21.33
N GLU A 138 9.75 5.66 -21.72
CA GLU A 138 10.18 5.78 -23.13
C GLU A 138 10.28 4.44 -23.86
N ASN A 139 10.61 3.36 -23.14
CA ASN A 139 10.67 1.98 -23.67
C ASN A 139 9.27 1.35 -23.81
N GLY A 140 8.20 2.08 -23.48
CA GLY A 140 6.81 1.62 -23.53
C GLY A 140 6.35 0.84 -22.30
N ARG A 141 7.21 0.64 -21.28
CA ARG A 141 6.85 -0.06 -20.04
C ARG A 141 5.93 0.82 -19.18
N MET A 142 4.88 0.22 -18.62
CA MET A 142 4.02 0.85 -17.64
C MET A 142 4.64 0.74 -16.25
N LYS A 143 4.93 1.88 -15.61
CA LYS A 143 5.48 1.99 -14.26
C LYS A 143 4.38 2.47 -13.33
N LEU A 144 4.05 1.69 -12.29
CA LEU A 144 3.13 2.13 -11.25
C LEU A 144 3.73 3.33 -10.50
N VAL A 145 2.98 4.42 -10.40
CA VAL A 145 3.45 5.68 -9.80
C VAL A 145 2.60 6.13 -8.62
N ALA A 146 1.28 5.94 -8.69
CA ALA A 146 0.38 6.30 -7.61
C ALA A 146 -0.80 5.33 -7.50
N LEU A 147 -1.49 5.41 -6.37
CA LEU A 147 -2.80 4.84 -6.13
C LEU A 147 -3.81 5.98 -6.12
N GLU A 148 -5.01 5.74 -6.65
CA GLU A 148 -6.11 6.67 -6.53
C GLU A 148 -7.32 5.93 -5.96
N TYR A 149 -7.83 6.47 -4.87
CA TYR A 149 -9.04 5.99 -4.21
C TYR A 149 -10.23 6.75 -4.75
N ALA A 150 -11.33 6.04 -4.98
CA ALA A 150 -12.53 6.63 -5.54
C ALA A 150 -13.78 6.11 -4.82
N THR A 151 -14.69 7.01 -4.47
CA THR A 151 -16.00 6.64 -3.93
C THR A 151 -17.10 7.45 -4.62
N PRO A 152 -18.32 6.95 -4.75
CA PRO A 152 -19.43 7.75 -5.25
C PRO A 152 -19.59 9.06 -4.47
N VAL A 153 -19.85 10.16 -5.19
CA VAL A 153 -19.99 11.47 -4.55
C VAL A 153 -21.12 11.46 -3.53
N SER A 154 -20.85 12.03 -2.38
CA SER A 154 -21.79 12.28 -1.25
C SER A 154 -21.63 13.72 -0.76
N ALA A 155 -22.42 14.12 0.22
CA ALA A 155 -22.39 15.49 0.74
C ALA A 155 -21.03 15.90 1.34
N THR A 156 -20.29 14.93 1.85
CA THR A 156 -18.93 15.10 2.40
C THR A 156 -18.02 14.01 1.85
N PRO A 157 -16.70 14.26 1.74
CA PRO A 157 -15.76 13.22 1.38
C PRO A 157 -15.79 12.09 2.43
N PRO A 158 -15.45 10.85 2.05
CA PRO A 158 -15.31 9.76 2.99
C PRO A 158 -14.14 9.99 3.96
N ALA A 159 -14.13 9.28 5.08
CA ALA A 159 -12.92 9.16 5.87
C ALA A 159 -11.85 8.44 5.04
N GLY A 160 -10.67 9.03 4.93
CA GLY A 160 -9.53 8.49 4.19
C GLY A 160 -8.47 7.91 5.12
N PHE A 161 -7.20 8.26 4.87
CA PHE A 161 -6.09 7.90 5.74
C PHE A 161 -6.19 8.58 7.11
N THR A 162 -5.54 8.01 8.12
CA THR A 162 -5.46 8.60 9.46
C THR A 162 -4.91 10.03 9.39
N GLY A 163 -5.59 10.98 10.04
CA GLY A 163 -5.20 12.40 10.10
C GLY A 163 -6.09 13.27 9.23
N ASP A 164 -5.55 14.44 8.85
CA ASP A 164 -6.27 15.51 8.16
C ASP A 164 -5.53 15.99 6.88
N GLN A 165 -4.58 15.19 6.41
CA GLN A 165 -3.73 15.55 5.26
C GLN A 165 -4.28 15.10 3.91
N ASP A 166 -5.38 14.35 3.90
CA ASP A 166 -6.06 13.87 2.69
C ASP A 166 -6.56 15.03 1.85
N VAL A 167 -6.30 14.98 0.55
CA VAL A 167 -6.77 15.98 -0.41
C VAL A 167 -7.81 15.34 -1.34
N TRP A 168 -9.02 15.16 -0.82
CA TRP A 168 -10.13 14.69 -1.62
C TRP A 168 -10.60 15.75 -2.63
N SER A 169 -10.85 15.33 -3.84
CA SER A 169 -11.41 16.18 -4.90
C SER A 169 -12.63 15.53 -5.56
N VAL A 170 -13.49 16.33 -6.17
CA VAL A 170 -14.66 15.81 -6.90
C VAL A 170 -14.31 15.69 -8.38
N TYR A 171 -14.35 14.48 -8.91
CA TYR A 171 -14.17 14.20 -10.33
C TYR A 171 -15.53 14.22 -11.04
N GLN A 172 -15.69 15.14 -11.99
CA GLN A 172 -16.89 15.30 -12.84
C GLN A 172 -18.24 15.33 -12.08
N GLY A 173 -18.25 15.66 -10.81
CA GLY A 173 -19.46 15.68 -9.98
C GLY A 173 -20.02 14.30 -9.59
N VAL A 174 -19.29 13.22 -9.88
CA VAL A 174 -19.77 11.84 -9.69
C VAL A 174 -18.95 11.02 -8.70
N LEU A 175 -17.66 11.34 -8.52
CA LEU A 175 -16.76 10.62 -7.63
C LEU A 175 -16.00 11.59 -6.72
N TRP A 176 -15.82 11.21 -5.45
CA TRP A 176 -14.70 11.67 -4.65
C TRP A 176 -13.46 10.90 -5.05
N THR A 177 -12.34 11.58 -5.27
CA THR A 177 -11.05 10.95 -5.59
C THR A 177 -9.93 11.48 -4.69
N LEU A 178 -9.02 10.60 -4.32
CA LEU A 178 -7.84 10.88 -3.49
C LEU A 178 -6.62 10.18 -4.06
N HIS A 179 -5.59 10.92 -4.44
CA HIS A 179 -4.31 10.36 -4.86
C HIS A 179 -3.40 10.04 -3.67
N ALA A 180 -2.62 8.96 -3.79
CA ALA A 180 -1.55 8.61 -2.87
C ALA A 180 -0.29 8.20 -3.66
N TRP A 181 0.71 9.09 -3.69
CA TRP A 181 1.98 8.90 -4.42
C TRP A 181 2.94 8.02 -3.62
N VAL A 182 2.61 6.74 -3.46
CA VAL A 182 3.40 5.79 -2.68
C VAL A 182 4.52 5.12 -3.49
N TRP A 183 4.45 5.18 -4.83
CA TRP A 183 5.40 4.53 -5.73
C TRP A 183 6.38 5.50 -6.38
N GLU A 184 5.97 6.76 -6.57
CA GLU A 184 6.84 7.82 -7.07
C GLU A 184 6.90 8.96 -6.06
N TYR A 185 8.06 9.58 -5.92
CA TYR A 185 8.20 10.79 -5.08
C TYR A 185 7.40 11.94 -5.69
N ASN A 186 6.64 12.63 -4.86
CA ASN A 186 5.93 13.84 -5.27
C ASN A 186 6.41 15.05 -4.43
N PRO A 187 7.13 16.00 -5.02
CA PRO A 187 7.60 17.18 -4.29
C PRO A 187 6.46 18.08 -3.81
N ALA A 188 5.26 17.97 -4.41
CA ALA A 188 4.07 18.70 -3.98
C ALA A 188 3.32 18.04 -2.81
N GLY A 189 3.75 16.85 -2.38
CA GLY A 189 3.15 16.09 -1.27
C GLY A 189 2.49 14.79 -1.72
N VAL A 190 2.43 13.83 -0.79
CA VAL A 190 1.96 12.47 -1.09
C VAL A 190 0.50 12.42 -1.53
N PHE A 191 -0.34 13.33 -1.05
CA PHE A 191 -1.77 13.41 -1.35
C PHE A 191 -2.14 14.47 -2.39
N ASN A 192 -1.15 15.15 -2.97
CA ASN A 192 -1.46 16.11 -4.03
C ASN A 192 -1.99 15.38 -5.27
N SER A 193 -2.98 15.94 -5.93
CA SER A 193 -3.61 15.32 -7.11
C SER A 193 -2.65 15.21 -8.29
N THR A 194 -1.69 16.14 -8.43
CA THR A 194 -0.69 16.12 -9.52
C THR A 194 0.72 15.95 -8.98
N ASN A 195 1.62 15.43 -9.82
CA ASN A 195 3.04 15.30 -9.56
C ASN A 195 3.84 15.86 -10.73
N PRO A 196 4.57 16.97 -10.54
CA PRO A 196 5.31 17.63 -11.62
C PRO A 196 6.44 16.78 -12.22
N LEU A 197 6.76 15.65 -11.61
CA LEU A 197 7.77 14.70 -12.12
C LEU A 197 7.18 13.67 -13.10
N ILE A 198 5.86 13.66 -13.30
CA ILE A 198 5.19 12.74 -14.21
C ILE A 198 4.99 13.41 -15.57
N HIS A 199 5.56 12.80 -16.59
CA HIS A 199 5.43 13.23 -17.98
C HIS A 199 4.75 12.11 -18.78
N VAL A 200 3.56 12.39 -19.30
CA VAL A 200 2.83 11.47 -20.20
C VAL A 200 3.32 11.67 -21.64
N HIS A 201 3.54 10.58 -22.36
CA HIS A 201 4.05 10.56 -23.74
C HIS A 201 3.02 9.96 -24.70
#